data_7b06612e8a497e32b32960a5aeaa81c9
#
_entry.id   7b06612e8a497e32b32960a5aeaa81c9
#
_cell.length_a   1.000
_cell.length_b   1.000
_cell.length_c   1.000
_cell.angle_alpha   90.00
_cell.angle_beta   90.00
_cell.angle_gamma   90.00
#
_symmetry.space_group_name_H-M   'P 1'
#
loop_
_entity.id
_entity.type
_entity.pdbx_description
1 polymer ?
#
loop_
_entity_poly.entity_id
_entity_poly.type
_entity_poly.pdbx_seq_one_letter_code
_entity_poly.pdbx_strand_id
1 'polypeptide(L)'
;PSDAGYYYLSDDVTITTQWEPTDGTVLCLNGHTIKTKATTDFDKYAISNSKVFTLTDCSQNGTGKIENALDSSKTASGIITTGNFYMYGGTITKYTGTAVYVNGFLNAFNMYGGSITGNTGVYGSDSGAGVHVWDGYVTVSGDVNITGNTKDGKANNVTLRSYNSFINPNGLADSARVGVTTGNLPTLGKPVTIASGDYGEEDKFNDAVGK
;
A
#
# COMPACT_ATOMS: atom_id res chain seq x y z
N PRO A 1 -11.51 -3.66 -16.51
CA PRO A 1 -11.78 -4.92 -17.21
C PRO A 1 -12.93 -5.68 -16.54
N SER A 2 -13.77 -6.34 -17.34
CA SER A 2 -14.86 -7.20 -16.87
C SER A 2 -14.42 -8.66 -16.73
N ASP A 3 -13.30 -9.02 -17.31
CA ASP A 3 -12.79 -10.39 -17.36
C ASP A 3 -11.37 -10.48 -16.77
N ALA A 4 -10.97 -11.68 -16.38
CA ALA A 4 -9.59 -11.98 -16.02
C ALA A 4 -8.69 -11.81 -17.23
N GLY A 5 -7.46 -11.34 -17.02
CA GLY A 5 -6.50 -11.21 -18.11
C GLY A 5 -5.42 -10.17 -17.86
N TYR A 6 -4.59 -10.01 -18.88
CA TYR A 6 -3.50 -9.03 -18.91
C TYR A 6 -3.96 -7.78 -19.63
N TYR A 7 -3.89 -6.66 -18.95
CA TYR A 7 -4.30 -5.36 -19.45
C TYR A 7 -3.16 -4.34 -19.28
N TYR A 8 -3.11 -3.38 -20.18
CA TYR A 8 -2.24 -2.22 -20.03
C TYR A 8 -3.01 -0.95 -20.35
N LEU A 9 -2.61 0.14 -19.74
CA LEU A 9 -3.17 1.45 -20.06
C LEU A 9 -2.54 1.98 -21.35
N SER A 10 -3.37 2.50 -22.24
CA SER A 10 -2.94 3.24 -23.43
C SER A 10 -2.95 4.75 -23.22
N ASP A 11 -3.61 5.20 -22.14
CA ASP A 11 -3.78 6.60 -21.76
C ASP A 11 -4.07 6.72 -20.26
N ASP A 12 -4.01 7.95 -19.74
CA ASP A 12 -4.48 8.24 -18.38
C ASP A 12 -5.98 7.97 -18.28
N VAL A 13 -6.39 7.33 -17.20
CA VAL A 13 -7.80 7.04 -16.92
C VAL A 13 -8.25 7.72 -15.63
N THR A 14 -9.54 8.12 -15.60
CA THR A 14 -10.18 8.59 -14.38
C THR A 14 -11.30 7.63 -13.99
N ILE A 15 -11.23 7.11 -12.77
CA ILE A 15 -12.31 6.30 -12.18
C ILE A 15 -13.07 7.15 -11.15
N THR A 16 -14.39 7.17 -11.28
CA THR A 16 -15.29 7.96 -10.41
C THR A 16 -16.15 7.10 -9.51
N THR A 17 -16.10 5.79 -9.70
CA THR A 17 -16.78 4.78 -8.88
C THR A 17 -15.76 3.77 -8.41
N GLN A 18 -16.06 3.04 -7.33
CA GLN A 18 -15.21 1.95 -6.87
C GLN A 18 -15.05 0.90 -7.97
N TRP A 19 -13.82 0.50 -8.20
CA TRP A 19 -13.48 -0.58 -9.12
C TRP A 19 -13.16 -1.85 -8.35
N GLU A 20 -13.77 -2.94 -8.77
CA GLU A 20 -13.50 -4.29 -8.26
C GLU A 20 -12.81 -5.11 -9.35
N PRO A 21 -11.49 -5.37 -9.22
CA PRO A 21 -10.78 -6.21 -10.17
C PRO A 21 -11.37 -7.62 -10.21
N THR A 22 -11.56 -8.15 -11.42
CA THR A 22 -11.92 -9.55 -11.61
C THR A 22 -10.77 -10.45 -11.20
N ASP A 23 -11.08 -11.64 -10.70
CA ASP A 23 -10.08 -12.60 -10.26
C ASP A 23 -9.04 -12.91 -11.35
N GLY A 24 -7.75 -12.81 -11.00
CA GLY A 24 -6.65 -12.98 -11.94
C GLY A 24 -6.38 -11.79 -12.86
N THR A 25 -6.94 -10.61 -12.58
CA THR A 25 -6.60 -9.39 -13.32
C THR A 25 -5.14 -9.00 -13.10
N VAL A 26 -4.39 -8.83 -14.18
CA VAL A 26 -3.05 -8.25 -14.22
C VAL A 26 -3.13 -6.92 -14.97
N LEU A 27 -2.82 -5.83 -14.31
CA LEU A 27 -2.86 -4.49 -14.90
C LEU A 27 -1.45 -3.87 -14.93
N CYS A 28 -0.98 -3.55 -16.14
CA CYS A 28 0.19 -2.72 -16.34
C CYS A 28 -0.22 -1.25 -16.53
N LEU A 29 0.33 -0.37 -15.72
CA LEU A 29 0.11 1.07 -15.84
C LEU A 29 0.74 1.67 -17.11
N ASN A 30 1.79 1.03 -17.64
CA ASN A 30 2.47 1.44 -18.87
C ASN A 30 2.85 2.94 -18.90
N GLY A 31 3.28 3.47 -17.75
CA GLY A 31 3.65 4.86 -17.57
C GLY A 31 2.48 5.84 -17.37
N HIS A 32 1.25 5.37 -17.50
CA HIS A 32 0.04 6.18 -17.38
C HIS A 32 -0.50 6.23 -15.95
N THR A 33 -1.44 7.14 -15.75
CA THR A 33 -2.01 7.41 -14.43
C THR A 33 -3.47 6.96 -14.35
N ILE A 34 -3.80 6.22 -13.30
CA ILE A 34 -5.18 6.06 -12.84
C ILE A 34 -5.46 7.18 -11.84
N LYS A 35 -6.31 8.13 -12.21
CA LYS A 35 -6.81 9.19 -11.35
C LYS A 35 -8.09 8.72 -10.67
N THR A 36 -8.08 8.64 -9.35
CA THR A 36 -9.26 8.21 -8.60
C THR A 36 -10.02 9.42 -8.09
N LYS A 37 -11.27 9.56 -8.51
CA LYS A 37 -12.22 10.58 -8.06
C LYS A 37 -13.44 9.93 -7.41
N ALA A 38 -13.32 8.73 -6.89
CA ALA A 38 -14.40 8.08 -6.19
C ALA A 38 -14.77 8.93 -4.98
N THR A 39 -15.93 9.56 -5.04
CA THR A 39 -16.51 10.28 -3.92
C THR A 39 -17.01 9.24 -2.95
N THR A 40 -16.45 9.20 -1.77
CA THR A 40 -16.79 8.15 -0.85
C THR A 40 -17.17 8.71 0.49
N ASP A 41 -18.24 8.18 1.02
CA ASP A 41 -18.44 8.08 2.44
C ASP A 41 -17.26 7.27 3.02
N PHE A 42 -16.93 7.46 4.27
CA PHE A 42 -15.70 7.04 4.97
C PHE A 42 -15.25 5.59 4.80
N ASP A 43 -16.06 4.72 4.24
CA ASP A 43 -15.80 3.28 4.16
C ASP A 43 -15.45 2.78 2.74
N LYS A 44 -15.32 3.68 1.77
CA LYS A 44 -15.12 3.25 0.38
C LYS A 44 -13.72 3.57 -0.12
N TYR A 45 -13.06 2.54 -0.59
CA TYR A 45 -11.79 2.61 -1.30
C TYR A 45 -12.06 2.76 -2.80
N ALA A 46 -11.12 3.41 -3.50
CA ALA A 46 -11.23 3.55 -4.95
C ALA A 46 -11.17 2.19 -5.67
N ILE A 47 -10.38 1.27 -5.11
CA ILE A 47 -10.26 -0.11 -5.60
C ILE A 47 -10.54 -1.07 -4.45
N SER A 48 -11.43 -2.04 -4.66
CA SER A 48 -11.75 -3.09 -3.70
C SER A 48 -11.33 -4.44 -4.26
N ASN A 49 -10.26 -5.01 -3.71
CA ASN A 49 -9.76 -6.32 -4.12
C ASN A 49 -10.14 -7.40 -3.11
N SER A 50 -11.02 -8.30 -3.50
CA SER A 50 -11.39 -9.49 -2.72
C SER A 50 -10.83 -10.81 -3.31
N LYS A 51 -10.01 -10.71 -4.37
CA LYS A 51 -9.54 -11.83 -5.18
C LYS A 51 -8.04 -11.71 -5.46
N VAL A 52 -7.58 -12.25 -6.56
CA VAL A 52 -6.19 -12.09 -7.02
C VAL A 52 -6.12 -10.90 -7.97
N PHE A 53 -5.38 -9.88 -7.58
CA PHE A 53 -5.12 -8.71 -8.40
C PHE A 53 -3.62 -8.42 -8.45
N THR A 54 -3.10 -8.16 -9.64
CA THR A 54 -1.71 -7.80 -9.87
C THR A 54 -1.62 -6.42 -10.51
N LEU A 55 -0.83 -5.55 -9.91
CA LEU A 55 -0.47 -4.24 -10.43
C LEU A 55 1.01 -4.22 -10.82
N THR A 56 1.30 -3.71 -12.00
CA THR A 56 2.68 -3.49 -12.47
C THR A 56 2.78 -2.19 -13.27
N ASP A 57 3.99 -1.75 -13.50
CA ASP A 57 4.29 -0.69 -14.48
C ASP A 57 5.35 -1.21 -15.44
N CYS A 58 4.97 -1.50 -16.66
CA CYS A 58 5.84 -2.03 -17.69
C CYS A 58 6.51 -0.94 -18.55
N SER A 59 6.37 0.34 -18.17
CA SER A 59 7.07 1.42 -18.83
C SER A 59 8.55 1.42 -18.49
N GLN A 60 9.38 1.88 -19.43
CA GLN A 60 10.84 1.95 -19.22
C GLN A 60 11.23 2.90 -18.07
N ASN A 61 10.42 3.93 -17.81
CA ASN A 61 10.73 4.97 -16.84
C ASN A 61 10.06 4.76 -15.47
N GLY A 62 9.22 3.74 -15.32
CA GLY A 62 8.52 3.46 -14.05
C GLY A 62 7.60 4.60 -13.59
N THR A 63 7.00 5.36 -14.52
CA THR A 63 6.22 6.58 -14.20
C THR A 63 4.75 6.34 -13.93
N GLY A 64 4.29 5.11 -14.14
CA GLY A 64 2.89 4.72 -13.93
C GLY A 64 2.45 4.89 -12.49
N LYS A 65 1.23 5.36 -12.28
CA LYS A 65 0.74 5.60 -10.91
C LYS A 65 -0.77 5.47 -10.77
N ILE A 66 -1.16 5.20 -9.55
CA ILE A 66 -2.54 5.35 -9.07
C ILE A 66 -2.53 6.50 -8.08
N GLU A 67 -3.29 7.54 -8.35
CA GLU A 67 -3.30 8.73 -7.50
C GLU A 67 -4.71 9.20 -7.17
N ASN A 68 -4.88 9.72 -5.96
CA ASN A 68 -6.07 10.46 -5.63
C ASN A 68 -6.11 11.78 -6.40
N ALA A 69 -7.24 12.07 -7.03
CA ALA A 69 -7.50 13.32 -7.75
C ALA A 69 -8.72 14.07 -7.19
N LEU A 70 -9.19 13.73 -6.00
CA LEU A 70 -10.15 14.54 -5.24
C LEU A 70 -9.45 15.74 -4.62
N ASP A 71 -10.25 16.75 -4.31
CA ASP A 71 -9.81 17.88 -3.50
C ASP A 71 -9.23 17.39 -2.16
N SER A 72 -8.13 18.01 -1.72
CA SER A 72 -7.43 17.66 -0.48
C SER A 72 -8.29 17.82 0.79
N SER A 73 -9.39 18.55 0.71
CA SER A 73 -10.38 18.66 1.79
C SER A 73 -11.23 17.39 1.97
N LYS A 74 -11.16 16.46 1.01
CA LYS A 74 -11.91 15.21 1.03
C LYS A 74 -11.03 14.05 1.43
N THR A 75 -11.54 13.18 2.28
CA THR A 75 -10.86 11.92 2.59
C THR A 75 -11.03 10.96 1.42
N ALA A 76 -9.93 10.42 0.93
CA ALA A 76 -9.89 9.44 -0.13
C ALA A 76 -8.94 8.31 0.23
N SER A 77 -9.41 7.09 0.15
CA SER A 77 -8.62 5.88 0.34
C SER A 77 -8.40 5.15 -0.98
N GLY A 78 -7.24 4.51 -1.11
CA GLY A 78 -6.80 3.90 -2.35
C GLY A 78 -7.35 2.51 -2.56
N ILE A 79 -6.65 1.51 -2.08
CA ILE A 79 -6.94 0.09 -2.31
C ILE A 79 -7.26 -0.57 -0.98
N ILE A 80 -8.39 -1.27 -0.89
CA ILE A 80 -8.61 -2.28 0.15
C ILE A 80 -8.35 -3.66 -0.43
N THR A 81 -7.63 -4.50 0.28
CA THR A 81 -7.46 -5.90 -0.10
C THR A 81 -7.87 -6.83 1.04
N THR A 82 -8.82 -7.69 0.72
CA THR A 82 -9.21 -8.87 1.50
C THR A 82 -8.85 -10.16 0.75
N GLY A 83 -8.34 -10.04 -0.46
CA GLY A 83 -7.75 -11.09 -1.29
C GLY A 83 -6.24 -10.91 -1.42
N ASN A 84 -5.65 -11.49 -2.46
CA ASN A 84 -4.22 -11.36 -2.74
C ASN A 84 -3.97 -10.16 -3.67
N PHE A 85 -3.23 -9.19 -3.17
CA PHE A 85 -2.76 -8.06 -3.98
C PHE A 85 -1.26 -8.19 -4.20
N TYR A 86 -0.85 -8.20 -5.47
CA TYR A 86 0.54 -8.24 -5.90
C TYR A 86 0.90 -6.92 -6.58
N MET A 87 2.00 -6.29 -6.14
CA MET A 87 2.51 -5.07 -6.75
C MET A 87 3.95 -5.26 -7.19
N TYR A 88 4.19 -5.18 -8.49
CA TYR A 88 5.52 -5.33 -9.09
C TYR A 88 6.10 -4.00 -9.56
N GLY A 89 5.32 -2.93 -9.59
CA GLY A 89 5.77 -1.61 -10.05
C GLY A 89 4.67 -0.57 -9.98
N GLY A 90 5.03 0.66 -10.35
CA GLY A 90 4.15 1.82 -10.27
C GLY A 90 4.18 2.51 -8.91
N THR A 91 3.43 3.59 -8.79
CA THR A 91 3.37 4.40 -7.56
C THR A 91 1.93 4.59 -7.10
N ILE A 92 1.67 4.39 -5.81
CA ILE A 92 0.37 4.71 -5.17
C ILE A 92 0.57 5.94 -4.31
N THR A 93 -0.15 7.03 -4.61
CA THR A 93 0.17 8.35 -4.04
C THR A 93 -1.03 9.29 -3.89
N LYS A 94 -0.83 10.38 -3.14
CA LYS A 94 -1.77 11.50 -2.93
C LYS A 94 -3.05 11.14 -2.19
N TYR A 95 -3.16 9.96 -1.59
CA TYR A 95 -4.33 9.63 -0.79
C TYR A 95 -4.30 10.39 0.54
N THR A 96 -5.46 10.93 0.90
CA THR A 96 -5.70 11.63 2.17
C THR A 96 -6.28 10.71 3.24
N GLY A 97 -6.58 9.47 2.88
CA GLY A 97 -6.88 8.36 3.76
C GLY A 97 -5.76 7.32 3.68
N THR A 98 -6.10 6.04 3.78
CA THR A 98 -5.15 4.94 3.64
C THR A 98 -4.89 4.64 2.16
N ALA A 99 -3.63 4.59 1.73
CA ALA A 99 -3.31 4.23 0.35
C ALA A 99 -3.57 2.74 0.07
N VAL A 100 -3.11 1.84 0.95
CA VAL A 100 -3.39 0.39 0.86
C VAL A 100 -3.81 -0.13 2.24
N TYR A 101 -5.00 -0.67 2.32
CA TYR A 101 -5.54 -1.30 3.53
C TYR A 101 -5.59 -2.82 3.37
N VAL A 102 -4.88 -3.51 4.23
CA VAL A 102 -4.80 -4.98 4.26
C VAL A 102 -5.71 -5.49 5.38
N ASN A 103 -6.75 -6.21 5.00
CA ASN A 103 -7.76 -6.73 5.92
C ASN A 103 -8.08 -8.20 5.60
N GLY A 104 -7.19 -9.10 5.99
CA GLY A 104 -7.40 -10.52 5.75
C GLY A 104 -6.39 -11.40 6.47
N PHE A 105 -6.87 -12.42 7.14
CA PHE A 105 -6.10 -13.31 8.02
C PHE A 105 -4.98 -14.09 7.31
N LEU A 106 -5.18 -14.45 6.05
CA LEU A 106 -4.27 -15.32 5.31
C LEU A 106 -3.79 -14.67 4.01
N ASN A 107 -4.30 -13.49 3.72
CA ASN A 107 -4.06 -12.87 2.44
C ASN A 107 -3.23 -11.64 2.62
N ALA A 108 -2.36 -11.48 1.70
CA ALA A 108 -1.27 -10.59 1.84
C ALA A 108 -1.33 -9.51 0.78
N PHE A 109 -0.85 -8.40 1.17
CA PHE A 109 -0.26 -7.48 0.21
C PHE A 109 1.18 -7.93 -0.04
N ASN A 110 1.47 -8.30 -1.29
CA ASN A 110 2.79 -8.74 -1.73
C ASN A 110 3.39 -7.67 -2.63
N MET A 111 4.41 -6.97 -2.15
CA MET A 111 5.08 -5.91 -2.88
C MET A 111 6.48 -6.35 -3.28
N TYR A 112 6.70 -6.47 -4.59
CA TYR A 112 7.95 -6.91 -5.20
C TYR A 112 8.69 -5.78 -5.91
N GLY A 113 8.10 -4.60 -5.92
CA GLY A 113 8.67 -3.39 -6.51
C GLY A 113 7.67 -2.24 -6.49
N GLY A 114 8.14 -1.05 -6.87
CA GLY A 114 7.33 0.16 -6.92
C GLY A 114 7.32 0.96 -5.62
N SER A 115 6.42 1.92 -5.51
CA SER A 115 6.42 2.90 -4.43
C SER A 115 5.03 3.19 -3.87
N ILE A 116 4.94 3.33 -2.54
CA ILE A 116 3.78 3.89 -1.84
C ILE A 116 4.28 5.10 -1.07
N THR A 117 4.00 6.30 -1.56
CA THR A 117 4.61 7.53 -1.06
C THR A 117 3.69 8.75 -1.22
N GLY A 118 3.91 9.78 -0.41
CA GLY A 118 3.18 11.04 -0.53
C GLY A 118 1.69 10.93 -0.17
N ASN A 119 1.32 9.97 0.68
CA ASN A 119 -0.02 9.83 1.20
C ASN A 119 -0.13 10.49 2.58
N THR A 120 -1.26 11.12 2.88
CA THR A 120 -1.45 11.88 4.11
C THR A 120 -2.70 11.38 4.84
N GLY A 121 -2.56 10.35 5.63
CA GLY A 121 -3.67 9.84 6.42
C GLY A 121 -4.21 10.86 7.40
N VAL A 122 -5.50 11.16 7.33
CA VAL A 122 -6.16 12.15 8.23
C VAL A 122 -7.24 11.53 9.11
N TYR A 123 -7.43 10.21 9.07
CA TYR A 123 -8.61 9.64 9.68
C TYR A 123 -8.34 8.61 10.77
N GLY A 124 -8.97 8.84 11.93
CA GLY A 124 -9.03 7.92 13.07
C GLY A 124 -7.68 7.69 13.78
N SER A 125 -7.71 7.36 15.04
CA SER A 125 -6.49 7.09 15.83
C SER A 125 -5.68 5.89 15.31
N ASP A 126 -6.34 4.99 14.59
CA ASP A 126 -5.81 3.68 14.27
C ASP A 126 -5.55 3.44 12.77
N SER A 127 -5.78 4.43 11.89
CA SER A 127 -5.56 4.29 10.45
C SER A 127 -4.12 4.58 10.05
N GLY A 128 -3.60 3.85 9.06
CA GLY A 128 -2.31 4.12 8.43
C GLY A 128 -2.43 5.02 7.20
N ALA A 129 -1.41 5.78 6.87
CA ALA A 129 -1.39 6.62 5.66
C ALA A 129 -0.91 5.85 4.42
N GLY A 130 0.22 5.20 4.50
CA GLY A 130 0.76 4.36 3.42
C GLY A 130 0.05 3.02 3.37
N VAL A 131 0.57 2.02 4.06
CA VAL A 131 -0.01 0.70 4.19
C VAL A 131 -0.55 0.51 5.59
N HIS A 132 -1.81 0.15 5.72
CA HIS A 132 -2.42 -0.21 7.00
C HIS A 132 -2.69 -1.71 7.04
N VAL A 133 -2.02 -2.41 7.91
CA VAL A 133 -2.23 -3.84 8.15
C VAL A 133 -3.12 -4.01 9.38
N TRP A 134 -4.40 -4.23 9.13
CA TRP A 134 -5.36 -4.48 10.22
C TRP A 134 -5.15 -5.86 10.80
N ASP A 135 -5.03 -6.85 9.92
CA ASP A 135 -4.77 -8.23 10.26
C ASP A 135 -4.05 -8.91 9.07
N GLY A 136 -3.14 -9.85 9.37
CA GLY A 136 -2.32 -10.48 8.35
C GLY A 136 -0.93 -9.86 8.21
N TYR A 137 -0.34 -9.95 7.01
CA TYR A 137 1.04 -9.53 6.78
C TYR A 137 1.24 -8.88 5.41
N VAL A 138 2.34 -8.15 5.31
CA VAL A 138 2.84 -7.59 4.06
C VAL A 138 4.15 -8.28 3.71
N THR A 139 4.22 -8.95 2.57
CA THR A 139 5.50 -9.42 2.02
C THR A 139 6.14 -8.31 1.21
N VAL A 140 7.42 -8.05 1.46
CA VAL A 140 8.22 -7.08 0.72
C VAL A 140 9.46 -7.74 0.16
N SER A 141 9.77 -7.49 -1.12
CA SER A 141 10.90 -8.09 -1.83
C SER A 141 11.39 -7.15 -2.94
N GLY A 142 12.65 -7.27 -3.32
CA GLY A 142 13.23 -6.45 -4.39
C GLY A 142 13.33 -4.97 -4.02
N ASP A 143 13.18 -4.09 -5.02
CA ASP A 143 13.31 -2.64 -4.87
C ASP A 143 11.98 -1.98 -4.54
N VAL A 144 11.62 -2.02 -3.28
CA VAL A 144 10.37 -1.44 -2.77
C VAL A 144 10.62 -0.15 -2.00
N ASN A 145 9.72 0.82 -2.15
CA ASN A 145 9.78 2.06 -1.41
C ASN A 145 8.42 2.37 -0.74
N ILE A 146 8.36 2.22 0.58
CA ILE A 146 7.20 2.61 1.39
C ILE A 146 7.66 3.66 2.39
N THR A 147 7.83 4.90 1.91
CA THR A 147 8.30 6.03 2.70
C THR A 147 7.57 7.33 2.33
N GLY A 148 7.81 8.39 3.08
CA GLY A 148 7.24 9.70 2.77
C GLY A 148 5.72 9.78 2.95
N ASN A 149 5.12 8.81 3.62
CA ASN A 149 3.71 8.88 4.01
C ASN A 149 3.60 9.46 5.41
N THR A 150 2.62 10.30 5.64
CA THR A 150 2.47 11.00 6.92
C THR A 150 1.04 10.94 7.42
N LYS A 151 0.90 10.97 8.73
CA LYS A 151 -0.38 11.17 9.42
C LYS A 151 -0.19 12.23 10.50
N ASP A 152 -1.00 13.26 10.45
CA ASP A 152 -0.89 14.39 11.38
C ASP A 152 0.55 14.97 11.41
N GLY A 153 1.19 15.04 10.24
CA GLY A 153 2.56 15.55 10.08
C GLY A 153 3.68 14.61 10.56
N LYS A 154 3.36 13.42 11.04
CA LYS A 154 4.35 12.41 11.48
C LYS A 154 4.47 11.30 10.45
N ALA A 155 5.65 10.68 10.35
CA ALA A 155 5.85 9.52 9.50
C ALA A 155 4.84 8.41 9.84
N ASN A 156 4.19 7.86 8.80
CA ASN A 156 3.20 6.82 8.95
C ASN A 156 3.15 5.99 7.65
N ASN A 157 4.13 5.11 7.47
CA ASN A 157 4.34 4.38 6.23
C ASN A 157 3.64 3.01 6.23
N VAL A 158 4.13 2.05 6.99
CA VAL A 158 3.44 0.78 7.23
C VAL A 158 2.96 0.77 8.68
N THR A 159 1.66 0.75 8.90
CA THR A 159 1.07 0.66 10.24
C THR A 159 0.64 -0.76 10.53
N LEU A 160 1.27 -1.37 11.52
CA LEU A 160 0.95 -2.70 12.03
C LEU A 160 -0.01 -2.56 13.21
N ARG A 161 -1.28 -2.93 12.99
CA ARG A 161 -2.37 -2.65 13.94
C ARG A 161 -2.48 -3.69 15.05
N SER A 162 -2.34 -4.94 14.71
CA SER A 162 -2.50 -6.06 15.66
C SER A 162 -1.16 -6.69 16.03
N TYR A 163 -1.14 -7.45 17.11
CA TYR A 163 0.03 -8.26 17.49
C TYR A 163 0.39 -9.35 16.46
N ASN A 164 -0.57 -9.69 15.59
CA ASN A 164 -0.38 -10.68 14.52
C ASN A 164 -0.06 -10.02 13.17
N SER A 165 0.07 -8.71 13.14
CA SER A 165 0.46 -7.99 11.93
C SER A 165 1.96 -7.83 11.90
N PHE A 166 2.58 -8.22 10.80
CA PHE A 166 4.04 -8.12 10.61
C PHE A 166 4.39 -7.92 9.14
N ILE A 167 5.64 -7.52 8.92
CA ILE A 167 6.24 -7.48 7.60
C ILE A 167 7.05 -8.75 7.42
N ASN A 168 6.92 -9.38 6.25
CA ASN A 168 7.70 -10.54 5.85
C ASN A 168 8.70 -10.10 4.76
N PRO A 169 9.94 -9.75 5.11
CA PRO A 169 10.96 -9.43 4.13
C PRO A 169 11.44 -10.70 3.41
N ASN A 170 11.61 -10.61 2.11
CA ASN A 170 12.05 -11.73 1.29
C ASN A 170 12.98 -11.26 0.17
N GLY A 171 14.25 -11.07 0.45
CA GLY A 171 15.25 -10.64 -0.52
C GLY A 171 15.05 -9.19 -0.96
N LEU A 172 15.15 -8.25 -0.03
CA LEU A 172 15.12 -6.81 -0.31
C LEU A 172 16.38 -6.34 -1.03
N ALA A 173 16.22 -5.47 -2.02
CA ALA A 173 17.34 -4.79 -2.66
C ALA A 173 18.00 -3.77 -1.70
N ASP A 174 19.24 -3.39 -1.95
CA ASP A 174 19.96 -2.40 -1.14
C ASP A 174 19.31 -1.01 -1.16
N SER A 175 18.60 -0.70 -2.23
CA SER A 175 17.81 0.53 -2.38
C SER A 175 16.46 0.49 -1.68
N ALA A 176 15.97 -0.68 -1.26
CA ALA A 176 14.67 -0.81 -0.62
C ALA A 176 14.57 0.01 0.68
N ARG A 177 13.44 0.65 0.88
CA ARG A 177 13.15 1.44 2.09
C ARG A 177 11.70 1.20 2.52
N VAL A 178 11.55 0.72 3.75
CA VAL A 178 10.22 0.46 4.35
C VAL A 178 10.16 1.11 5.71
N GLY A 179 9.36 2.13 5.85
CA GLY A 179 9.10 2.73 7.15
C GLY A 179 7.99 1.99 7.90
N VAL A 180 8.14 1.80 9.21
CA VAL A 180 7.20 1.03 10.03
C VAL A 180 6.68 1.84 11.21
N THR A 181 5.38 1.78 11.43
CA THR A 181 4.71 2.36 12.58
C THR A 181 3.92 1.26 13.29
N THR A 182 4.13 1.07 14.57
CA THR A 182 3.40 0.06 15.34
C THR A 182 2.21 0.68 16.08
N GLY A 183 1.07 0.00 16.05
CA GLY A 183 -0.11 0.40 16.83
C GLY A 183 0.10 0.23 18.34
N ASN A 184 1.00 -0.66 18.73
CA ASN A 184 1.40 -0.89 20.11
C ASN A 184 2.83 -0.38 20.30
N LEU A 185 3.03 0.48 21.30
CA LEU A 185 4.38 0.92 21.64
C LEU A 185 5.14 -0.20 22.35
N PRO A 186 6.39 -0.47 21.95
CA PRO A 186 7.23 -1.43 22.68
C PRO A 186 7.51 -0.88 24.10
N THR A 187 7.49 -1.77 25.07
CA THR A 187 7.90 -1.47 26.45
C THR A 187 8.98 -2.43 26.91
N LEU A 188 9.70 -2.07 27.95
CA LEU A 188 10.75 -2.94 28.50
C LEU A 188 10.14 -4.31 28.88
N GLY A 189 10.69 -5.37 28.29
CA GLY A 189 10.19 -6.74 28.46
C GLY A 189 8.96 -7.11 27.61
N LYS A 190 8.43 -6.18 26.78
CA LYS A 190 7.36 -6.45 25.81
C LYS A 190 7.71 -5.85 24.44
N PRO A 191 8.62 -6.47 23.70
CA PRO A 191 8.95 -6.04 22.34
C PRO A 191 7.74 -6.22 21.41
N VAL A 192 7.67 -5.41 20.36
CA VAL A 192 6.70 -5.56 19.29
C VAL A 192 7.43 -6.11 18.08
N THR A 193 6.99 -7.25 17.56
CA THR A 193 7.54 -7.81 16.32
C THR A 193 7.07 -6.94 15.16
N ILE A 194 8.01 -6.38 14.41
CA ILE A 194 7.72 -5.58 13.21
C ILE A 194 7.98 -6.36 11.93
N ALA A 195 8.92 -7.28 11.96
CA ALA A 195 9.26 -8.12 10.80
C ALA A 195 9.50 -9.55 11.25
N SER A 196 9.20 -10.50 10.37
CA SER A 196 9.48 -11.92 10.56
C SER A 196 9.99 -12.46 9.22
N GLY A 197 11.18 -13.05 9.20
CA GLY A 197 11.83 -13.53 7.98
C GLY A 197 13.34 -13.59 8.13
N ASP A 198 14.06 -13.49 7.02
CA ASP A 198 15.52 -13.53 7.02
C ASP A 198 16.13 -12.38 7.82
N TYR A 199 17.10 -12.72 8.65
CA TYR A 199 17.89 -11.77 9.41
C TYR A 199 18.88 -11.07 8.48
N GLY A 200 19.12 -9.77 8.69
CA GLY A 200 20.05 -8.96 7.90
C GLY A 200 19.39 -7.87 7.08
N GLU A 201 18.09 -7.67 7.25
CA GLU A 201 17.32 -6.65 6.55
C GLU A 201 16.93 -5.46 7.46
N GLU A 202 17.48 -5.41 8.67
CA GLU A 202 17.08 -4.44 9.72
C GLU A 202 17.39 -2.98 9.33
N ASP A 203 18.42 -2.75 8.54
CA ASP A 203 18.83 -1.44 8.06
C ASP A 203 17.85 -0.85 7.01
N LYS A 204 17.00 -1.69 6.44
CA LYS A 204 15.99 -1.31 5.46
C LYS A 204 14.68 -0.83 6.08
N PHE A 205 14.51 -1.07 7.37
CA PHE A 205 13.36 -0.63 8.15
C PHE A 205 13.73 0.61 8.94
N ASN A 206 13.30 1.76 8.49
CA ASN A 206 13.73 3.04 9.04
C ASN A 206 12.61 4.01 9.37
N ASP A 207 11.51 3.53 9.92
CA ASP A 207 10.56 4.50 10.43
C ASP A 207 11.08 5.13 11.72
N ALA A 208 11.08 6.43 11.74
CA ALA A 208 11.26 7.17 12.95
C ALA A 208 9.99 7.06 13.82
N VAL A 209 9.70 5.86 14.30
CA VAL A 209 8.77 5.75 15.41
C VAL A 209 9.52 6.15 16.65
N GLY A 210 9.29 7.38 17.05
CA GLY A 210 9.67 7.91 18.34
C GLY A 210 10.91 7.28 18.98
N LYS A 211 12.07 7.82 18.65
CA LYS A 211 13.16 7.74 19.61
C LYS A 211 12.69 8.39 20.91
#